data_7af48c151288f3e1e485ff69bd09b35f
#
_entry.id   7af48c151288f3e1e485ff69bd09b35f
#
_cell.length_a   1.000
_cell.length_b   1.000
_cell.length_c   1.000
_cell.angle_alpha   90.00
_cell.angle_beta   90.00
_cell.angle_gamma   90.00
#
_symmetry.space_group_name_H-M   'P 1'
#
loop_
_entity.id
_entity.type
_entity.pdbx_description
1 polymer ?
#
loop_
_entity_poly.entity_id
_entity_poly.type
_entity_poly.pdbx_seq_one_letter_code
_entity_poly.pdbx_strand_id
1 'polypeptide(L)'
;ITVEEQPTGEISLSAGFGTNGVATGGGINENNFLGKGINLNTNLELTEETIKGQIIYSKPNFAYTDNTLFTSLRSVDNDFLTLYGYESTEIGFSIGTRFEQYENLFFSPELDFLIEDLSTNTTASSQLKKQEGSYTDFYFNYGLDYDMRDSSFNTKKGSITKFIQQLPIVSKNNEISNTVIYTKYN
;
A
#
# COMPACT_ATOMS: atom_id res chain seq x y z
N ILE A 1 -18.69 -32.13 19.45
CA ILE A 1 -17.53 -31.44 18.89
C ILE A 1 -17.26 -30.27 19.84
N THR A 2 -16.11 -30.27 20.49
CA THR A 2 -15.66 -29.13 21.28
C THR A 2 -14.86 -28.24 20.33
N VAL A 3 -15.28 -26.99 20.18
CA VAL A 3 -14.55 -25.99 19.39
C VAL A 3 -13.88 -25.04 20.38
N GLU A 4 -12.59 -24.83 20.21
CA GLU A 4 -11.81 -23.87 20.98
C GLU A 4 -11.50 -22.69 20.05
N GLU A 5 -11.89 -21.49 20.50
CA GLU A 5 -11.60 -20.26 19.77
C GLU A 5 -10.12 -19.91 19.92
N GLN A 6 -9.46 -19.58 18.81
CA GLN A 6 -8.08 -19.12 18.79
C GLN A 6 -8.00 -17.67 18.33
N PRO A 7 -7.03 -16.89 18.84
CA PRO A 7 -6.81 -15.53 18.36
C PRO A 7 -6.51 -15.54 16.87
N THR A 8 -7.16 -14.66 16.11
CA THR A 8 -6.96 -14.48 14.68
C THR A 8 -6.10 -13.24 14.36
N GLY A 9 -5.81 -12.43 15.39
CA GLY A 9 -5.05 -11.21 15.30
C GLY A 9 -3.61 -11.34 15.81
N GLU A 10 -2.72 -10.57 15.19
CA GLU A 10 -1.31 -10.46 15.52
C GLU A 10 -0.94 -8.99 15.68
N ILE A 11 -0.18 -8.65 16.73
CA ILE A 11 0.37 -7.32 16.98
C ILE A 11 1.88 -7.41 16.79
N SER A 12 2.43 -6.52 15.97
CA SER A 12 3.86 -6.39 15.76
C SER A 12 4.37 -5.03 16.25
N LEU A 13 5.56 -5.03 16.83
CA LEU A 13 6.31 -3.83 17.19
C LEU A 13 7.72 -3.95 16.66
N SER A 14 8.27 -2.87 16.14
CA SER A 14 9.62 -2.81 15.60
C SER A 14 10.33 -1.56 16.06
N ALA A 15 11.64 -1.66 16.27
CA ALA A 15 12.52 -0.53 16.48
C ALA A 15 13.87 -0.83 15.82
N GLY A 16 14.47 0.16 15.20
CA GLY A 16 15.74 0.04 14.50
C GLY A 16 16.54 1.34 14.54
N PHE A 17 17.83 1.21 14.24
CA PHE A 17 18.75 2.33 14.11
C PHE A 17 19.41 2.24 12.73
N GLY A 18 19.45 3.35 12.02
CA GLY A 18 20.07 3.44 10.71
C GLY A 18 20.87 4.73 10.54
N THR A 19 21.37 4.95 9.35
CA THR A 19 22.08 6.19 8.98
C THR A 19 21.19 7.43 9.08
N ASN A 20 19.88 7.26 9.04
CA ASN A 20 18.86 8.32 9.11
C ASN A 20 18.18 8.37 10.50
N GLY A 21 18.90 7.95 11.56
CA GLY A 21 18.36 8.01 12.92
C GLY A 21 17.60 6.77 13.38
N VAL A 22 16.69 6.98 14.32
CA VAL A 22 15.85 5.94 14.93
C VAL A 22 14.57 5.78 14.12
N ALA A 23 14.22 4.53 13.82
CA ALA A 23 12.91 4.18 13.27
C ALA A 23 12.17 3.28 14.25
N THR A 24 10.92 3.59 14.51
CA THR A 24 10.01 2.75 15.31
C THR A 24 8.75 2.48 14.51
N GLY A 25 8.11 1.36 14.78
CA GLY A 25 6.89 1.02 14.07
C GLY A 25 6.05 0.01 14.83
N GLY A 26 4.82 -0.12 14.40
CA GLY A 26 3.90 -1.12 14.92
C GLY A 26 2.79 -1.41 13.94
N GLY A 27 2.20 -2.58 14.08
CA GLY A 27 1.10 -2.99 13.22
C GLY A 27 0.17 -3.96 13.90
N ILE A 28 -1.03 -4.04 13.40
CA ILE A 28 -2.04 -5.02 13.76
C ILE A 28 -2.47 -5.72 12.49
N ASN A 29 -2.42 -7.04 12.50
CA ASN A 29 -2.96 -7.87 11.44
C ASN A 29 -4.05 -8.76 12.02
N GLU A 30 -5.29 -8.55 11.63
CA GLU A 30 -6.44 -9.32 12.06
C GLU A 30 -7.08 -10.01 10.86
N ASN A 31 -7.11 -11.34 10.86
CA ASN A 31 -7.58 -12.15 9.72
C ASN A 31 -9.08 -12.44 9.75
N ASN A 32 -9.75 -12.15 10.86
CA ASN A 32 -11.18 -12.39 11.03
C ASN A 32 -11.88 -11.26 11.76
N PHE A 33 -11.65 -10.04 11.32
CA PHE A 33 -12.17 -8.85 11.97
C PHE A 33 -13.70 -8.91 12.13
N LEU A 34 -14.15 -8.76 13.37
CA LEU A 34 -15.55 -8.90 13.80
C LEU A 34 -16.17 -10.27 13.48
N GLY A 35 -15.38 -11.34 13.35
CA GLY A 35 -15.88 -12.67 13.02
C GLY A 35 -16.44 -12.81 11.60
N LYS A 36 -16.11 -11.90 10.68
CA LYS A 36 -16.69 -11.81 9.33
C LYS A 36 -15.76 -12.26 8.20
N GLY A 37 -14.61 -12.86 8.55
CA GLY A 37 -13.60 -13.25 7.57
C GLY A 37 -12.97 -12.06 6.83
N ILE A 38 -12.96 -10.90 7.48
CA ILE A 38 -12.36 -9.68 6.96
C ILE A 38 -10.93 -9.60 7.45
N ASN A 39 -9.98 -9.33 6.54
CA ASN A 39 -8.61 -9.06 6.92
C ASN A 39 -8.45 -7.55 7.11
N LEU A 40 -8.03 -7.15 8.29
CA LEU A 40 -7.69 -5.77 8.63
C LEU A 40 -6.20 -5.71 8.94
N ASN A 41 -5.46 -4.95 8.16
CA ASN A 41 -4.05 -4.70 8.41
C ASN A 41 -3.84 -3.22 8.68
N THR A 42 -3.16 -2.90 9.77
CA THR A 42 -2.75 -1.53 10.09
C THR A 42 -1.24 -1.49 10.27
N ASN A 43 -0.62 -0.45 9.81
CA ASN A 43 0.81 -0.22 9.98
C ASN A 43 1.07 1.25 10.30
N LEU A 44 1.97 1.49 11.26
CA LEU A 44 2.46 2.81 11.63
C LEU A 44 3.99 2.75 11.69
N GLU A 45 4.63 3.67 11.00
CA GLU A 45 6.09 3.86 11.02
C GLU A 45 6.41 5.30 11.40
N LEU A 46 7.34 5.46 12.32
CA LEU A 46 7.78 6.73 12.87
C LEU A 46 9.29 6.82 12.75
N THR A 47 9.77 7.87 12.11
CA THR A 47 11.18 8.28 12.11
C THR A 47 11.30 9.70 12.65
N GLU A 48 12.50 10.28 12.66
CA GLU A 48 12.69 11.68 13.05
C GLU A 48 12.00 12.65 12.08
N GLU A 49 11.96 12.30 10.79
CA GLU A 49 11.43 13.18 9.74
C GLU A 49 10.12 12.69 9.12
N THR A 50 9.69 11.46 9.44
CA THR A 50 8.55 10.89 8.72
C THR A 50 7.59 10.14 9.64
N ILE A 51 6.30 10.38 9.46
CA ILE A 51 5.21 9.60 10.05
C ILE A 51 4.44 8.96 8.91
N LYS A 52 4.38 7.61 8.87
CA LYS A 52 3.58 6.87 7.90
C LYS A 52 2.54 6.01 8.60
N GLY A 53 1.29 6.17 8.21
CA GLY A 53 0.19 5.33 8.67
C GLY A 53 -0.56 4.72 7.50
N GLN A 54 -0.94 3.45 7.63
CA GLN A 54 -1.75 2.76 6.64
C GLN A 54 -2.75 1.83 7.31
N ILE A 55 -3.95 1.79 6.77
CA ILE A 55 -5.00 0.83 7.14
C ILE A 55 -5.48 0.18 5.84
N ILE A 56 -5.43 -1.15 5.79
CA ILE A 56 -5.93 -1.93 4.66
C ILE A 56 -7.06 -2.83 5.17
N TYR A 57 -8.20 -2.71 4.55
CA TYR A 57 -9.35 -3.57 4.73
C TYR A 57 -9.48 -4.46 3.50
N SER A 58 -9.56 -5.77 3.70
CA SER A 58 -9.73 -6.73 2.62
C SER A 58 -10.81 -7.75 2.98
N LYS A 59 -11.80 -7.88 2.12
CA LYS A 59 -12.92 -8.82 2.29
C LYS A 59 -12.90 -9.83 1.15
N PRO A 60 -12.37 -11.04 1.40
CA PRO A 60 -12.50 -12.17 0.47
C PRO A 60 -13.97 -12.56 0.29
N ASN A 61 -14.27 -13.22 -0.80
CA ASN A 61 -15.60 -13.70 -1.15
C ASN A 61 -16.67 -12.60 -1.07
N PHE A 62 -16.31 -11.39 -1.56
CA PHE A 62 -17.19 -10.24 -1.54
C PHE A 62 -18.47 -10.51 -2.36
N ALA A 63 -19.62 -10.20 -1.78
CA ALA A 63 -20.93 -10.43 -2.38
C ALA A 63 -21.19 -11.90 -2.82
N TYR A 64 -20.62 -12.87 -2.08
CA TYR A 64 -20.70 -14.30 -2.36
C TYR A 64 -20.08 -14.73 -3.69
N THR A 65 -19.09 -13.96 -4.16
CA THR A 65 -18.26 -14.29 -5.32
C THR A 65 -16.84 -14.65 -4.85
N ASP A 66 -16.01 -15.18 -5.75
CA ASP A 66 -14.59 -15.42 -5.48
C ASP A 66 -13.74 -14.13 -5.52
N ASN A 67 -14.38 -12.98 -5.66
CA ASN A 67 -13.72 -11.69 -5.71
C ASN A 67 -13.34 -11.22 -4.31
N THR A 68 -12.19 -10.59 -4.19
CA THR A 68 -11.76 -9.89 -2.99
C THR A 68 -11.97 -8.39 -3.19
N LEU A 69 -12.78 -7.76 -2.33
CA LEU A 69 -12.82 -6.30 -2.23
C LEU A 69 -11.73 -5.84 -1.29
N PHE A 70 -10.96 -4.84 -1.69
CA PHE A 70 -10.01 -4.19 -0.79
C PHE A 70 -10.17 -2.68 -0.83
N THR A 71 -9.85 -2.05 0.29
CA THR A 71 -9.78 -0.59 0.41
C THR A 71 -8.62 -0.22 1.33
N SER A 72 -7.97 0.89 1.06
CA SER A 72 -6.90 1.38 1.93
C SER A 72 -7.06 2.85 2.23
N LEU A 73 -6.60 3.22 3.42
CA LEU A 73 -6.32 4.60 3.82
C LEU A 73 -4.84 4.68 4.14
N ARG A 74 -4.18 5.73 3.63
CA ARG A 74 -2.78 5.99 3.95
C ARG A 74 -2.57 7.46 4.26
N SER A 75 -1.64 7.72 5.16
CA SER A 75 -1.16 9.06 5.45
C SER A 75 0.35 9.01 5.57
N VAL A 76 1.01 9.96 4.93
CA VAL A 76 2.46 10.16 5.03
C VAL A 76 2.69 11.62 5.34
N ASP A 77 3.42 11.89 6.40
CA ASP A 77 3.84 13.22 6.81
C ASP A 77 5.36 13.23 6.86
N ASN A 78 5.98 14.08 6.07
CA ASN A 78 7.43 14.26 5.97
C ASN A 78 7.82 15.67 6.37
N ASP A 79 8.67 15.80 7.39
CA ASP A 79 9.32 17.06 7.78
C ASP A 79 10.81 16.98 7.43
N PHE A 80 11.15 17.47 6.26
CA PHE A 80 12.52 17.64 5.79
C PHE A 80 12.92 19.13 5.72
N LEU A 81 12.23 20.00 6.47
CA LEU A 81 12.50 21.45 6.47
C LEU A 81 13.96 21.77 6.82
N THR A 82 14.53 21.05 7.78
CA THR A 82 15.92 21.24 8.22
C THR A 82 16.93 20.67 7.23
N LEU A 83 16.65 19.50 6.64
CA LEU A 83 17.58 18.78 5.76
C LEU A 83 17.53 19.28 4.31
N TYR A 84 16.33 19.48 3.78
CA TYR A 84 16.11 19.75 2.35
C TYR A 84 15.23 20.94 2.08
N GLY A 85 14.70 21.59 3.12
CA GLY A 85 13.92 22.81 3.02
C GLY A 85 12.46 22.58 2.59
N TYR A 86 11.87 21.42 2.80
CA TYR A 86 10.48 21.15 2.49
C TYR A 86 9.80 20.28 3.55
N GLU A 87 8.51 20.39 3.63
CA GLU A 87 7.60 19.47 4.30
C GLU A 87 6.52 19.04 3.33
N SER A 88 6.01 17.83 3.51
CA SER A 88 4.88 17.34 2.69
C SER A 88 3.97 16.44 3.50
N THR A 89 2.66 16.62 3.29
CA THR A 89 1.63 15.73 3.81
C THR A 89 0.89 15.10 2.65
N GLU A 90 0.77 13.78 2.68
CA GLU A 90 0.02 13.00 1.72
C GLU A 90 -1.09 12.23 2.42
N ILE A 91 -2.32 12.31 1.94
CA ILE A 91 -3.46 11.50 2.38
C ILE A 91 -4.03 10.80 1.16
N GLY A 92 -4.06 9.47 1.20
CA GLY A 92 -4.56 8.62 0.13
C GLY A 92 -5.69 7.71 0.57
N PHE A 93 -6.64 7.53 -0.34
CA PHE A 93 -7.71 6.54 -0.23
C PHE A 93 -7.78 5.72 -1.50
N SER A 94 -7.82 4.40 -1.37
CA SER A 94 -8.03 3.53 -2.52
C SER A 94 -9.12 2.51 -2.29
N ILE A 95 -9.75 2.08 -3.38
CA ILE A 95 -10.72 1.01 -3.42
C ILE A 95 -10.53 0.19 -4.69
N GLY A 96 -10.49 -1.11 -4.56
CA GLY A 96 -10.28 -2.02 -5.66
C GLY A 96 -10.85 -3.41 -5.41
N THR A 97 -10.75 -4.23 -6.42
CA THR A 97 -11.14 -5.63 -6.33
C THR A 97 -10.06 -6.51 -6.97
N ARG A 98 -9.96 -7.75 -6.52
CA ARG A 98 -9.06 -8.76 -7.09
C ARG A 98 -9.85 -10.02 -7.39
N PHE A 99 -9.70 -10.55 -8.58
CA PHE A 99 -10.33 -11.78 -9.02
C PHE A 99 -9.45 -12.54 -10.02
N GLU A 100 -9.67 -13.82 -10.10
CA GLU A 100 -9.04 -14.67 -11.11
C GLU A 100 -9.78 -14.53 -12.44
N GLN A 101 -9.10 -13.95 -13.44
CA GLN A 101 -9.67 -13.72 -14.77
C GLN A 101 -9.53 -14.95 -15.66
N TYR A 102 -8.40 -15.63 -15.54
CA TYR A 102 -8.07 -16.90 -16.18
C TYR A 102 -7.25 -17.73 -15.20
N GLU A 103 -7.12 -19.02 -15.44
CA GLU A 103 -6.33 -19.93 -14.60
C GLU A 103 -4.96 -19.34 -14.26
N ASN A 104 -4.69 -19.15 -12.99
CA ASN A 104 -3.48 -18.54 -12.43
C ASN A 104 -3.23 -17.08 -12.81
N LEU A 105 -4.15 -16.41 -13.49
CA LEU A 105 -4.05 -15.00 -13.86
C LEU A 105 -5.06 -14.17 -13.09
N PHE A 106 -4.58 -13.38 -12.15
CA PHE A 106 -5.39 -12.49 -11.32
C PHE A 106 -5.34 -11.07 -11.87
N PHE A 107 -6.51 -10.44 -11.92
CA PHE A 107 -6.67 -9.03 -12.27
C PHE A 107 -7.13 -8.22 -11.06
N SER A 108 -6.49 -7.08 -10.84
CA SER A 108 -6.73 -6.23 -9.68
C SER A 108 -6.89 -4.76 -10.10
N PRO A 109 -8.07 -4.34 -10.56
CA PRO A 109 -8.37 -2.93 -10.81
C PRO A 109 -8.59 -2.18 -9.50
N GLU A 110 -8.11 -0.92 -9.43
CA GLU A 110 -8.16 -0.06 -8.27
C GLU A 110 -8.36 1.40 -8.68
N LEU A 111 -9.17 2.12 -7.94
CA LEU A 111 -9.27 3.59 -7.98
C LEU A 111 -8.53 4.16 -6.78
N ASP A 112 -7.68 5.15 -7.01
CA ASP A 112 -6.83 5.74 -6.01
C ASP A 112 -6.97 7.26 -6.02
N PHE A 113 -7.30 7.84 -4.87
CA PHE A 113 -7.39 9.26 -4.60
C PHE A 113 -6.25 9.68 -3.70
N LEU A 114 -5.58 10.75 -4.06
CA LEU A 114 -4.45 11.29 -3.34
C LEU A 114 -4.62 12.79 -3.18
N ILE A 115 -4.43 13.26 -1.96
CA ILE A 115 -4.30 14.68 -1.63
C ILE A 115 -2.88 14.87 -1.11
N GLU A 116 -2.15 15.76 -1.75
CA GLU A 116 -0.77 16.10 -1.37
C GLU A 116 -0.70 17.61 -1.10
N ASP A 117 -0.04 17.98 -0.01
CA ASP A 117 0.33 19.34 0.31
C ASP A 117 1.85 19.43 0.45
N LEU A 118 2.49 20.28 -0.33
CA LEU A 118 3.94 20.50 -0.32
C LEU A 118 4.24 21.95 0.02
N SER A 119 4.94 22.18 1.11
CA SER A 119 5.43 23.49 1.55
C SER A 119 6.96 23.54 1.48
N THR A 120 7.51 24.70 1.16
CA THR A 120 8.96 24.89 1.06
C THR A 120 9.43 26.11 1.85
N ASN A 121 10.69 26.06 2.30
CA ASN A 121 11.35 27.22 2.89
C ASN A 121 12.42 27.83 1.94
N THR A 122 13.19 28.80 2.45
CA THR A 122 14.20 29.50 1.63
C THR A 122 15.35 28.61 1.17
N THR A 123 15.62 27.50 1.86
CA THR A 123 16.74 26.58 1.56
C THR A 123 16.36 25.53 0.52
N ALA A 124 15.08 25.36 0.23
CA ALA A 124 14.63 24.40 -0.77
C ALA A 124 15.19 24.69 -2.17
N SER A 125 15.36 23.61 -2.94
CA SER A 125 15.80 23.71 -4.33
C SER A 125 14.77 24.46 -5.19
N SER A 126 15.23 25.09 -6.26
CA SER A 126 14.34 25.81 -7.19
C SER A 126 13.30 24.89 -7.84
N GLN A 127 13.58 23.61 -7.94
CA GLN A 127 12.66 22.61 -8.48
C GLN A 127 11.54 22.32 -7.49
N LEU A 128 11.85 22.10 -6.20
CA LEU A 128 10.86 21.90 -5.15
C LEU A 128 9.95 23.13 -4.98
N LYS A 129 10.51 24.34 -4.99
CA LYS A 129 9.73 25.59 -4.92
C LYS A 129 8.71 25.73 -6.06
N LYS A 130 8.97 25.18 -7.23
CA LYS A 130 8.01 25.17 -8.35
C LYS A 130 6.89 24.15 -8.16
N GLN A 131 7.11 23.16 -7.30
CA GLN A 131 6.15 22.11 -7.01
C GLN A 131 5.34 22.40 -5.74
N GLU A 132 5.64 23.50 -5.03
CA GLU A 132 4.90 23.92 -3.84
C GLU A 132 3.41 24.11 -4.16
N GLY A 133 2.56 23.67 -3.22
CA GLY A 133 1.11 23.81 -3.29
C GLY A 133 0.37 22.53 -2.91
N SER A 134 -0.96 22.63 -2.96
CA SER A 134 -1.86 21.52 -2.69
C SER A 134 -2.34 20.89 -4.01
N TYR A 135 -2.30 19.59 -4.09
CA TYR A 135 -2.69 18.80 -5.27
C TYR A 135 -3.71 17.76 -4.88
N THR A 136 -4.62 17.49 -5.81
CA THR A 136 -5.54 16.36 -5.71
C THR A 136 -5.39 15.54 -6.97
N ASP A 137 -4.96 14.30 -6.80
CA ASP A 137 -4.73 13.37 -7.88
C ASP A 137 -5.74 12.22 -7.82
N PHE A 138 -6.14 11.76 -8.98
CA PHE A 138 -7.02 10.61 -9.14
C PHE A 138 -6.41 9.67 -10.18
N TYR A 139 -6.16 8.44 -9.77
CA TYR A 139 -5.55 7.42 -10.60
C TYR A 139 -6.46 6.22 -10.78
N PHE A 140 -6.35 5.59 -11.93
CA PHE A 140 -6.78 4.22 -12.14
C PHE A 140 -5.56 3.33 -12.18
N ASN A 141 -5.47 2.43 -11.22
CA ASN A 141 -4.41 1.45 -11.14
C ASN A 141 -4.96 0.09 -11.58
N TYR A 142 -4.13 -0.74 -12.17
CA TYR A 142 -4.46 -2.15 -12.30
C TYR A 142 -3.22 -3.03 -12.20
N GLY A 143 -3.43 -4.21 -11.63
CA GLY A 143 -2.43 -5.26 -11.53
C GLY A 143 -2.84 -6.49 -12.30
N LEU A 144 -1.87 -7.15 -12.92
CA LEU A 144 -1.98 -8.48 -13.51
C LEU A 144 -0.92 -9.36 -12.84
N ASP A 145 -1.36 -10.39 -12.09
CA ASP A 145 -0.49 -11.33 -11.43
C ASP A 145 -0.65 -12.69 -12.09
N TYR A 146 0.40 -13.19 -12.75
CA TYR A 146 0.46 -14.56 -13.25
C TYR A 146 1.25 -15.42 -12.28
N ASP A 147 0.53 -16.26 -11.52
CA ASP A 147 1.06 -17.02 -10.39
C ASP A 147 1.14 -18.52 -10.72
N MET A 148 2.34 -18.97 -11.05
CA MET A 148 2.67 -20.36 -11.38
C MET A 148 3.43 -21.06 -10.24
N ARG A 149 3.27 -20.61 -9.01
CA ARG A 149 3.88 -21.23 -7.84
C ARG A 149 3.14 -22.51 -7.47
N ASP A 150 3.87 -23.48 -6.95
CA ASP A 150 3.31 -24.72 -6.42
C ASP A 150 2.44 -24.51 -5.16
N SER A 151 2.72 -23.43 -4.41
CA SER A 151 1.94 -23.00 -3.26
C SER A 151 2.17 -21.51 -3.01
N SER A 152 1.14 -20.77 -2.64
CA SER A 152 1.27 -19.37 -2.20
C SER A 152 1.91 -19.26 -0.82
N PHE A 153 1.77 -20.30 0.00
CA PHE A 153 2.38 -20.41 1.32
C PHE A 153 3.50 -21.46 1.26
N ASN A 154 4.73 -21.07 1.64
CA ASN A 154 5.93 -21.93 1.59
C ASN A 154 6.25 -22.45 0.18
N THR A 155 6.33 -21.55 -0.79
CA THR A 155 6.66 -21.82 -2.19
C THR A 155 8.01 -22.52 -2.32
N LYS A 156 8.04 -23.66 -3.00
CA LYS A 156 9.27 -24.43 -3.29
C LYS A 156 9.68 -24.34 -4.74
N LYS A 157 8.72 -24.22 -5.65
CA LYS A 157 8.96 -24.19 -7.09
C LYS A 157 7.97 -23.29 -7.80
N GLY A 158 8.34 -22.86 -9.00
CA GLY A 158 7.48 -22.08 -9.87
C GLY A 158 7.92 -20.63 -10.01
N SER A 159 7.03 -19.78 -10.44
CA SER A 159 7.31 -18.36 -10.62
C SER A 159 6.04 -17.51 -10.46
N ILE A 160 6.22 -16.27 -10.13
CA ILE A 160 5.16 -15.27 -10.20
C ILE A 160 5.65 -14.07 -11.01
N THR A 161 4.81 -13.63 -11.95
CA THR A 161 5.03 -12.41 -12.72
C THR A 161 3.93 -11.42 -12.37
N LYS A 162 4.30 -10.23 -11.94
CA LYS A 162 3.36 -9.14 -11.67
C LYS A 162 3.63 -7.99 -12.62
N PHE A 163 2.57 -7.47 -13.21
CA PHE A 163 2.56 -6.21 -13.93
C PHE A 163 1.61 -5.26 -13.24
N ILE A 164 2.06 -4.08 -12.92
CA ILE A 164 1.26 -3.03 -12.28
C ILE A 164 1.37 -1.79 -13.14
N GLN A 165 0.24 -1.20 -13.47
CA GLN A 165 0.19 0.08 -14.20
C GLN A 165 -0.66 1.08 -13.42
N GLN A 166 -0.16 2.30 -13.33
CA GLN A 166 -0.87 3.46 -12.81
C GLN A 166 -1.13 4.44 -13.94
N LEU A 167 -2.39 4.79 -14.13
CA LEU A 167 -2.89 5.70 -15.14
C LEU A 167 -3.48 6.94 -14.46
N PRO A 168 -2.98 8.15 -14.73
CA PRO A 168 -3.58 9.38 -14.22
C PRO A 168 -4.92 9.63 -14.93
N ILE A 169 -6.00 9.81 -14.15
CA ILE A 169 -7.30 10.28 -14.65
C ILE A 169 -7.37 11.80 -14.52
N VAL A 170 -7.03 12.29 -13.33
CA VAL A 170 -6.84 13.70 -13.02
C VAL A 170 -5.57 13.80 -12.19
N SER A 171 -4.56 14.45 -12.70
CA SER A 171 -3.30 14.63 -11.96
C SER A 171 -2.53 15.81 -12.54
N LYS A 172 -1.76 16.50 -11.69
CA LYS A 172 -0.80 17.51 -12.14
C LYS A 172 0.29 16.89 -13.01
N ASN A 173 0.75 15.70 -12.66
CA ASN A 173 1.77 14.95 -13.39
C ASN A 173 1.08 13.85 -14.20
N ASN A 174 0.91 14.07 -15.50
CA ASN A 174 0.30 13.08 -16.40
C ASN A 174 1.29 11.96 -16.78
N GLU A 175 1.96 11.38 -15.80
CA GLU A 175 2.93 10.31 -16.01
C GLU A 175 2.27 8.94 -15.80
N ILE A 176 2.49 8.04 -16.76
CA ILE A 176 2.09 6.63 -16.64
C ILE A 176 3.24 5.88 -16.00
N SER A 177 2.96 5.22 -14.87
CA SER A 177 3.93 4.35 -14.21
C SER A 177 3.66 2.89 -14.56
N ASN A 178 4.72 2.16 -14.88
CA ASN A 178 4.67 0.72 -15.16
C ASN A 178 5.71 0.01 -14.30
N THR A 179 5.29 -1.05 -13.61
CA THR A 179 6.17 -1.89 -12.80
C THR A 179 6.00 -3.35 -13.21
N VAL A 180 7.12 -4.03 -13.48
CA VAL A 180 7.15 -5.47 -13.72
C VAL A 180 8.01 -6.12 -12.64
N ILE A 181 7.47 -7.13 -11.98
CA ILE A 181 8.15 -7.93 -10.97
C ILE A 181 8.11 -9.39 -11.41
N TYR A 182 9.27 -10.01 -11.52
CA TYR A 182 9.39 -11.44 -11.77
C TYR A 182 10.16 -12.11 -10.64
N THR A 183 9.55 -13.12 -10.03
CA THR A 183 10.18 -13.92 -8.98
C THR A 183 10.12 -15.39 -9.35
N LYS A 184 11.26 -16.05 -9.34
CA LYS A 184 11.40 -17.51 -9.60
C LYS A 184 11.84 -18.22 -8.32
N TYR A 185 11.24 -19.38 -8.09
CA TYR A 185 11.54 -20.28 -6.98
C TYR A 185 12.13 -21.60 -7.55
N ASN A 186 13.24 -22.07 -6.95
CA ASN A 186 13.97 -23.27 -7.41
C ASN A 186 14.16 -24.24 -6.25
#